data_3ef543ab350b733eb3a307278cd00227
#
_entry.id   3ef543ab350b733eb3a307278cd00227
#
_cell.length_a   1.000
_cell.length_b   1.000
_cell.length_c   1.000
_cell.angle_alpha   90.00
_cell.angle_beta   90.00
_cell.angle_gamma   90.00
#
_symmetry.space_group_name_H-M   'P 1'
#
loop_
_entity.id
_entity.type
_entity.pdbx_description
1 polymer ?
#
loop_
_entity_poly.entity_id
_entity_poly.type
_entity_poly.pdbx_seq_one_letter_code
_entity_poly.pdbx_strand_id
1 'polypeptide(L)'
;MTEQLYCTWVHRSELPDNLRSRFRDLDEYLRTLACSAQQRLVLVAPYLSEGGMIGLRSAIAVSAQRGAWVLLVTSGLDESEALNRRAVSSLLEGSDGALIRNRLRLLRATERLSGFFHAKFMLVDRQCGYLGSANFSLNGLERNLELGTSLSRPQAQALDELITYLEATGELEDCTAEVCKV
;
A
#
# COMPACT_ATOMS: atom_id res chain seq x y z
N MET A 1 15.91 10.78 10.44
CA MET A 1 14.75 10.35 11.25
C MET A 1 15.16 9.10 11.98
N THR A 2 14.89 9.00 13.27
CA THR A 2 15.06 7.75 14.03
C THR A 2 14.05 6.74 13.56
N GLU A 3 14.48 5.49 13.34
CA GLU A 3 13.60 4.38 12.99
C GLU A 3 12.53 4.21 14.06
N GLN A 4 11.26 4.21 13.65
CA GLN A 4 10.10 4.06 14.53
C GLN A 4 9.44 2.73 14.26
N LEU A 5 9.11 1.98 15.32
CA LEU A 5 8.34 0.74 15.24
C LEU A 5 6.84 1.02 15.27
N TYR A 6 6.11 0.30 14.44
CA TYR A 6 4.66 0.36 14.32
C TYR A 6 4.06 -1.04 14.50
N CYS A 7 2.88 -1.12 15.06
CA CYS A 7 2.13 -2.37 15.10
C CYS A 7 0.62 -2.13 14.97
N THR A 8 -0.07 -3.13 14.43
CA THR A 8 -1.50 -3.36 14.64
C THR A 8 -1.68 -4.62 15.45
N TRP A 9 -2.68 -4.66 16.28
CA TRP A 9 -3.15 -5.85 16.97
C TRP A 9 -4.45 -5.53 17.69
N VAL A 10 -5.46 -6.38 17.55
CA VAL A 10 -6.78 -6.17 18.19
C VAL A 10 -6.67 -6.05 19.72
N HIS A 11 -5.70 -6.71 20.33
CA HIS A 11 -5.45 -6.64 21.78
C HIS A 11 -4.30 -5.67 22.17
N ARG A 12 -3.93 -4.74 21.30
CA ARG A 12 -2.82 -3.79 21.56
C ARG A 12 -3.03 -2.99 22.86
N SER A 13 -4.26 -2.68 23.22
CA SER A 13 -4.60 -2.00 24.48
C SER A 13 -4.27 -2.80 25.74
N GLU A 14 -4.14 -4.13 25.63
CA GLU A 14 -3.79 -5.05 26.73
C GLU A 14 -2.28 -5.13 26.97
N LEU A 15 -1.45 -4.56 26.08
CA LEU A 15 -0.01 -4.53 26.29
C LEU A 15 0.35 -3.68 27.50
N PRO A 16 1.34 -4.09 28.30
CA PRO A 16 1.89 -3.25 29.38
C PRO A 16 2.34 -1.89 28.81
N ASP A 17 2.15 -0.81 29.58
CA ASP A 17 2.42 0.56 29.13
C ASP A 17 3.85 0.78 28.64
N ASN A 18 4.83 0.18 29.34
CA ASN A 18 6.24 0.27 28.96
C ASN A 18 6.56 -0.42 27.61
N LEU A 19 5.75 -1.37 27.19
CA LEU A 19 5.87 -2.02 25.89
C LEU A 19 5.02 -1.28 24.84
N ARG A 20 3.77 -0.96 25.18
CA ARG A 20 2.84 -0.24 24.29
C ARG A 20 3.40 1.09 23.81
N SER A 21 4.10 1.83 24.70
CA SER A 21 4.71 3.12 24.35
C SER A 21 5.85 3.05 23.34
N ARG A 22 6.42 1.87 23.10
CA ARG A 22 7.48 1.63 22.09
C ARG A 22 6.96 1.45 20.69
N PHE A 23 5.67 1.16 20.54
CA PHE A 23 5.03 0.96 19.25
C PHE A 23 3.98 2.03 18.99
N ARG A 24 4.00 2.60 17.79
CA ARG A 24 2.95 3.47 17.31
C ARG A 24 1.88 2.68 16.57
N ASP A 25 0.73 3.30 16.37
CA ASP A 25 -0.36 2.71 15.59
C ASP A 25 0.02 2.63 14.12
N LEU A 26 -0.09 1.44 13.54
CA LEU A 26 0.28 1.21 12.15
C LEU A 26 -0.76 1.75 11.17
N ASP A 27 -2.06 1.56 11.44
CA ASP A 27 -3.13 2.06 10.55
C ASP A 27 -3.10 3.60 10.47
N GLU A 28 -2.99 4.27 11.62
CA GLU A 28 -2.85 5.73 11.66
C GLU A 28 -1.62 6.20 10.89
N TYR A 29 -0.50 5.49 11.02
CA TYR A 29 0.72 5.83 10.29
C TYR A 29 0.56 5.68 8.77
N LEU A 30 -0.02 4.57 8.31
CA LEU A 30 -0.23 4.33 6.88
C LEU A 30 -1.19 5.35 6.26
N ARG A 31 -2.25 5.74 6.96
CA ARG A 31 -3.16 6.83 6.53
C ARG A 31 -2.42 8.16 6.45
N THR A 32 -1.59 8.47 7.44
CA THR A 32 -0.76 9.69 7.45
C THR A 32 0.19 9.72 6.27
N LEU A 33 0.90 8.60 6.01
CA LEU A 33 1.77 8.47 4.85
C LEU A 33 0.99 8.65 3.54
N ALA A 34 -0.11 7.90 3.37
CA ALA A 34 -0.92 7.96 2.16
C ALA A 34 -1.43 9.39 1.88
N CYS A 35 -1.81 10.13 2.94
CA CYS A 35 -2.26 11.51 2.83
C CYS A 35 -1.13 12.51 2.54
N SER A 36 0.13 12.18 2.82
CA SER A 36 1.24 13.15 2.77
C SER A 36 1.89 13.31 1.40
N ALA A 37 1.66 12.37 0.46
CA ALA A 37 2.30 12.39 -0.84
C ALA A 37 1.96 13.64 -1.66
N GLN A 38 2.99 14.25 -2.27
CA GLN A 38 2.87 15.42 -3.12
C GLN A 38 3.13 15.10 -4.60
N GLN A 39 3.96 14.09 -4.88
CA GLN A 39 4.37 13.72 -6.24
C GLN A 39 4.01 12.27 -6.56
N ARG A 40 4.31 11.35 -5.65
CA ARG A 40 4.16 9.91 -5.88
C ARG A 40 3.89 9.16 -4.59
N LEU A 41 2.82 8.38 -4.59
CA LEU A 41 2.48 7.38 -3.57
C LEU A 41 2.62 6.00 -4.18
N VAL A 42 3.41 5.12 -3.57
CA VAL A 42 3.57 3.72 -3.99
C VAL A 42 3.03 2.81 -2.89
N LEU A 43 2.13 1.90 -3.25
CA LEU A 43 1.59 0.87 -2.38
C LEU A 43 1.93 -0.50 -2.96
N VAL A 44 2.58 -1.34 -2.20
CA VAL A 44 2.99 -2.69 -2.62
C VAL A 44 2.50 -3.71 -1.60
N ALA A 45 1.64 -4.63 -2.01
CA ALA A 45 1.23 -5.77 -1.19
C ALA A 45 0.66 -6.89 -2.08
N PRO A 46 0.96 -8.17 -1.78
CA PRO A 46 0.41 -9.29 -2.55
C PRO A 46 -1.10 -9.47 -2.34
N TYR A 47 -1.61 -9.08 -1.17
CA TYR A 47 -3.03 -9.22 -0.81
C TYR A 47 -3.64 -7.89 -0.43
N LEU A 48 -4.78 -7.61 -1.05
CA LEU A 48 -5.63 -6.47 -0.77
C LEU A 48 -6.99 -6.97 -0.29
N SER A 49 -7.72 -6.18 0.47
CA SER A 49 -9.14 -6.42 0.72
C SER A 49 -9.96 -5.16 0.53
N GLU A 50 -11.25 -5.33 0.22
CA GLU A 50 -12.19 -4.22 0.07
C GLU A 50 -12.15 -3.31 1.31
N GLY A 51 -12.27 -3.87 2.53
CA GLY A 51 -12.22 -3.10 3.77
C GLY A 51 -10.91 -2.34 3.98
N GLY A 52 -9.75 -2.96 3.65
CA GLY A 52 -8.46 -2.30 3.73
C GLY A 52 -8.33 -1.13 2.75
N MET A 53 -8.74 -1.34 1.50
CA MET A 53 -8.66 -0.29 0.47
C MET A 53 -9.67 0.84 0.71
N ILE A 54 -10.89 0.52 1.18
CA ILE A 54 -11.88 1.53 1.61
C ILE A 54 -11.30 2.35 2.77
N GLY A 55 -10.65 1.71 3.72
CA GLY A 55 -10.01 2.38 4.86
C GLY A 55 -8.92 3.38 4.47
N LEU A 56 -8.17 3.12 3.40
CA LEU A 56 -7.12 4.01 2.90
C LEU A 56 -7.61 5.02 1.86
N ARG A 57 -8.79 4.82 1.26
CA ARG A 57 -9.28 5.55 0.10
C ARG A 57 -9.22 7.07 0.25
N SER A 58 -9.79 7.61 1.33
CA SER A 58 -9.81 9.07 1.54
C SER A 58 -8.40 9.67 1.69
N ALA A 59 -7.49 8.97 2.35
CA ALA A 59 -6.10 9.41 2.48
C ALA A 59 -5.37 9.43 1.13
N ILE A 60 -5.57 8.40 0.31
CA ILE A 60 -5.03 8.30 -1.05
C ILE A 60 -5.65 9.39 -1.94
N ALA A 61 -6.96 9.62 -1.85
CA ALA A 61 -7.67 10.64 -2.63
C ALA A 61 -7.13 12.06 -2.36
N VAL A 62 -6.79 12.37 -1.10
CA VAL A 62 -6.17 13.67 -0.74
C VAL A 62 -4.85 13.89 -1.48
N SER A 63 -4.00 12.87 -1.60
CA SER A 63 -2.76 12.96 -2.35
C SER A 63 -3.01 13.04 -3.85
N ALA A 64 -3.94 12.25 -4.39
CA ALA A 64 -4.34 12.31 -5.80
C ALA A 64 -4.91 13.69 -6.17
N GLN A 65 -5.71 14.31 -5.30
CA GLN A 65 -6.24 15.66 -5.48
C GLN A 65 -5.13 16.73 -5.55
N ARG A 66 -4.04 16.53 -4.80
CA ARG A 66 -2.85 17.40 -4.88
C ARG A 66 -2.00 17.18 -6.13
N GLY A 67 -2.33 16.17 -6.94
CA GLY A 67 -1.61 15.84 -8.18
C GLY A 67 -0.62 14.69 -8.05
N ALA A 68 -0.49 14.04 -6.90
CA ALA A 68 0.38 12.89 -6.74
C ALA A 68 -0.10 11.70 -7.60
N TRP A 69 0.84 11.04 -8.27
CA TRP A 69 0.58 9.75 -8.92
C TRP A 69 0.52 8.64 -7.88
N VAL A 70 -0.43 7.74 -8.03
CA VAL A 70 -0.62 6.56 -7.17
C VAL A 70 -0.19 5.34 -7.95
N LEU A 71 0.84 4.64 -7.50
CA LEU A 71 1.26 3.34 -8.03
C LEU A 71 0.83 2.26 -7.05
N LEU A 72 -0.03 1.37 -7.49
CA LEU A 72 -0.43 0.18 -6.73
C LEU A 72 0.18 -1.06 -7.39
N VAL A 73 0.90 -1.87 -6.62
CA VAL A 73 1.53 -3.11 -7.07
C VAL A 73 0.97 -4.27 -6.26
N THR A 74 0.39 -5.27 -6.94
CA THR A 74 -0.23 -6.43 -6.30
C THR A 74 -0.11 -7.69 -7.17
N SER A 75 -0.69 -8.79 -6.73
CA SER A 75 -0.80 -10.06 -7.46
C SER A 75 -2.27 -10.45 -7.67
N GLY A 76 -2.54 -11.53 -8.40
CA GLY A 76 -3.86 -12.14 -8.48
C GLY A 76 -4.98 -11.22 -8.98
N LEU A 77 -4.73 -10.50 -10.09
CA LEU A 77 -5.71 -9.63 -10.75
C LEU A 77 -6.36 -10.28 -12.00
N ASP A 78 -5.94 -11.48 -12.37
CA ASP A 78 -6.30 -12.10 -13.64
C ASP A 78 -7.73 -12.61 -13.67
N GLU A 79 -8.26 -13.07 -12.55
CA GLU A 79 -9.63 -13.55 -12.43
C GLU A 79 -10.59 -12.40 -12.08
N SER A 80 -11.75 -12.35 -12.73
CA SER A 80 -12.75 -11.28 -12.51
C SER A 80 -13.27 -11.21 -11.07
N GLU A 81 -13.27 -12.33 -10.35
CA GLU A 81 -13.68 -12.43 -8.95
C GLU A 81 -12.51 -12.42 -7.96
N ALA A 82 -11.29 -12.24 -8.43
CA ALA A 82 -10.13 -12.20 -7.54
C ALA A 82 -10.31 -11.13 -6.45
N LEU A 83 -9.97 -11.47 -5.22
CA LEU A 83 -10.12 -10.58 -4.06
C LEU A 83 -9.42 -9.24 -4.27
N ASN A 84 -8.20 -9.27 -4.84
CA ASN A 84 -7.43 -8.06 -5.13
C ASN A 84 -8.12 -7.18 -6.17
N ARG A 85 -8.74 -7.77 -7.22
CA ARG A 85 -9.50 -7.00 -8.21
C ARG A 85 -10.70 -6.30 -7.58
N ARG A 86 -11.46 -6.97 -6.71
CA ARG A 86 -12.57 -6.36 -5.97
C ARG A 86 -12.10 -5.23 -5.06
N ALA A 87 -10.98 -5.44 -4.38
CA ALA A 87 -10.39 -4.42 -3.52
C ALA A 87 -9.96 -3.16 -4.32
N VAL A 88 -9.39 -3.33 -5.51
CA VAL A 88 -9.08 -2.21 -6.42
C VAL A 88 -10.37 -1.53 -6.89
N SER A 89 -11.40 -2.29 -7.27
CA SER A 89 -12.70 -1.71 -7.65
C SER A 89 -13.28 -0.86 -6.53
N SER A 90 -13.28 -1.37 -5.29
CA SER A 90 -13.76 -0.63 -4.12
C SER A 90 -12.95 0.65 -3.83
N LEU A 91 -11.62 0.63 -4.09
CA LEU A 91 -10.80 1.83 -4.01
C LEU A 91 -11.26 2.92 -4.98
N LEU A 92 -11.74 2.53 -6.15
CA LEU A 92 -12.11 3.41 -7.26
C LEU A 92 -13.59 3.84 -7.24
N GLU A 93 -14.35 3.51 -6.21
CA GLU A 93 -15.76 3.90 -6.07
C GLU A 93 -15.94 5.31 -5.49
N GLY A 94 -17.04 5.96 -5.88
CA GLY A 94 -17.44 7.26 -5.35
C GLY A 94 -16.56 8.42 -5.82
N SER A 95 -16.72 9.57 -5.19
CA SER A 95 -15.98 10.81 -5.52
C SER A 95 -14.48 10.69 -5.29
N ASP A 96 -14.09 10.09 -4.18
CA ASP A 96 -12.68 9.86 -3.84
C ASP A 96 -12.05 8.90 -4.86
N GLY A 97 -12.76 7.83 -5.23
CA GLY A 97 -12.31 6.88 -6.24
C GLY A 97 -12.11 7.51 -7.61
N ALA A 98 -12.96 8.46 -8.01
CA ALA A 98 -12.79 9.20 -9.27
C ALA A 98 -11.49 10.02 -9.28
N LEU A 99 -11.11 10.65 -8.16
CA LEU A 99 -9.84 11.37 -8.04
C LEU A 99 -8.65 10.42 -8.18
N ILE A 100 -8.72 9.26 -7.52
CA ILE A 100 -7.66 8.26 -7.55
C ILE A 100 -7.52 7.68 -8.96
N ARG A 101 -8.60 7.33 -9.64
CA ARG A 101 -8.62 6.73 -11.00
C ARG A 101 -7.81 7.52 -12.01
N ASN A 102 -7.91 8.83 -11.97
CA ASN A 102 -7.22 9.74 -12.87
C ASN A 102 -5.69 9.79 -12.63
N ARG A 103 -5.22 9.24 -11.53
CA ARG A 103 -3.82 9.26 -11.10
C ARG A 103 -3.26 7.87 -10.80
N LEU A 104 -4.10 6.84 -10.90
CA LEU A 104 -3.70 5.46 -10.61
C LEU A 104 -2.93 4.86 -11.78
N ARG A 105 -1.84 4.20 -11.42
CA ARG A 105 -1.16 3.20 -12.22
C ARG A 105 -1.16 1.89 -11.43
N LEU A 106 -1.56 0.80 -12.07
CA LEU A 106 -1.68 -0.52 -11.46
C LEU A 106 -0.71 -1.48 -12.13
N LEU A 107 0.19 -2.05 -11.34
CA LEU A 107 1.08 -3.13 -11.78
C LEU A 107 0.67 -4.44 -11.12
N ARG A 108 0.72 -5.53 -11.89
CA ARG A 108 0.57 -6.88 -11.37
C ARG A 108 1.89 -7.66 -11.46
N ALA A 109 2.11 -8.55 -10.48
CA ALA A 109 3.18 -9.53 -10.57
C ALA A 109 2.85 -10.54 -11.67
N THR A 110 3.77 -10.73 -12.63
CA THR A 110 3.63 -11.73 -13.70
C THR A 110 3.85 -13.14 -13.16
N GLU A 111 3.59 -14.18 -13.96
CA GLU A 111 3.82 -15.58 -13.56
C GLU A 111 5.25 -15.84 -13.07
N ARG A 112 6.22 -15.10 -13.59
CA ARG A 112 7.65 -15.21 -13.19
C ARG A 112 7.86 -14.84 -11.72
N LEU A 113 7.07 -13.92 -11.18
CA LEU A 113 7.20 -13.39 -9.82
C LEU A 113 6.04 -13.78 -8.91
N SER A 114 4.84 -14.08 -9.43
CA SER A 114 3.60 -14.16 -8.65
C SER A 114 3.66 -15.14 -7.47
N GLY A 115 4.29 -16.30 -7.65
CA GLY A 115 4.46 -17.31 -6.59
C GLY A 115 5.43 -16.89 -5.46
N PHE A 116 6.21 -15.84 -5.68
CA PHE A 116 7.25 -15.35 -4.75
C PHE A 116 7.01 -13.90 -4.30
N PHE A 117 6.02 -13.21 -4.86
CA PHE A 117 5.71 -11.83 -4.54
C PHE A 117 5.06 -11.74 -3.16
N HIS A 118 5.84 -11.32 -2.15
CA HIS A 118 5.36 -11.23 -0.76
C HIS A 118 5.79 -9.94 -0.05
N ALA A 119 6.29 -8.95 -0.78
CA ALA A 119 6.68 -7.64 -0.24
C ALA A 119 5.48 -6.80 0.18
N LYS A 120 5.59 -6.09 1.29
CA LYS A 120 4.58 -5.14 1.76
C LYS A 120 5.26 -3.87 2.22
N PHE A 121 5.02 -2.79 1.47
CA PHE A 121 5.56 -1.48 1.81
C PHE A 121 4.73 -0.35 1.20
N MET A 122 4.91 0.84 1.72
CA MET A 122 4.36 2.08 1.18
C MET A 122 5.49 3.10 1.07
N LEU A 123 5.58 3.83 -0.05
CA LEU A 123 6.59 4.87 -0.26
C LEU A 123 5.92 6.19 -0.60
N VAL A 124 6.49 7.27 -0.09
CA VAL A 124 6.05 8.63 -0.35
C VAL A 124 7.19 9.45 -0.93
N ASP A 125 7.01 9.91 -2.15
CA ASP A 125 7.88 10.87 -2.86
C ASP A 125 9.36 10.44 -2.92
N ARG A 126 9.67 9.15 -2.75
CA ARG A 126 11.04 8.61 -2.61
C ARG A 126 11.80 9.20 -1.40
N GLN A 127 11.09 9.75 -0.41
CA GLN A 127 11.69 10.43 0.75
C GLN A 127 11.54 9.61 2.04
N CYS A 128 10.44 8.92 2.18
CA CYS A 128 10.12 8.11 3.35
C CYS A 128 9.14 7.00 2.98
N GLY A 129 8.80 6.15 3.93
CA GLY A 129 7.84 5.09 3.72
C GLY A 129 7.68 4.19 4.92
N TYR A 130 7.04 3.07 4.67
CA TYR A 130 6.80 1.96 5.57
C TYR A 130 7.26 0.66 4.91
N LEU A 131 7.85 -0.23 5.70
CA LEU A 131 8.13 -1.63 5.36
C LEU A 131 7.71 -2.51 6.53
N GLY A 132 6.97 -3.59 6.27
CA GLY A 132 6.52 -4.47 7.34
C GLY A 132 5.79 -5.72 6.87
N SER A 133 5.05 -6.33 7.79
CA SER A 133 4.32 -7.57 7.53
C SER A 133 2.89 -7.35 7.06
N ALA A 134 2.29 -6.16 7.31
CA ALA A 134 0.89 -5.88 7.04
C ALA A 134 0.57 -5.79 5.54
N ASN A 135 -0.38 -6.58 5.10
CA ASN A 135 -1.06 -6.36 3.83
C ASN A 135 -2.05 -5.19 3.94
N PHE A 136 -2.39 -4.55 2.81
CA PHE A 136 -3.45 -3.53 2.79
C PHE A 136 -4.84 -4.20 2.79
N SER A 137 -5.09 -4.94 3.83
CA SER A 137 -6.33 -5.65 4.11
C SER A 137 -6.89 -5.26 5.46
N LEU A 138 -8.19 -5.43 5.68
CA LEU A 138 -8.82 -5.14 6.96
C LEU A 138 -8.12 -5.89 8.11
N ASN A 139 -7.78 -7.15 7.90
CA ASN A 139 -7.07 -7.92 8.90
C ASN A 139 -5.65 -7.38 9.16
N GLY A 140 -4.91 -7.03 8.11
CA GLY A 140 -3.55 -6.49 8.25
C GLY A 140 -3.52 -5.10 8.88
N LEU A 141 -4.55 -4.28 8.66
CA LEU A 141 -4.58 -2.91 9.18
C LEU A 141 -5.19 -2.80 10.58
N GLU A 142 -6.06 -3.74 10.99
CA GLU A 142 -6.85 -3.57 12.23
C GLU A 142 -6.80 -4.76 13.19
N ARG A 143 -6.57 -5.99 12.72
CA ARG A 143 -6.86 -7.21 13.51
C ARG A 143 -5.65 -8.06 13.84
N ASN A 144 -4.81 -8.33 12.84
CA ASN A 144 -3.64 -9.19 13.02
C ASN A 144 -2.58 -8.50 13.89
N LEU A 145 -1.73 -9.30 14.50
CA LEU A 145 -0.45 -8.78 14.99
C LEU A 145 0.46 -8.57 13.77
N GLU A 146 0.60 -7.32 13.37
CA GLU A 146 1.50 -6.91 12.30
C GLU A 146 2.54 -5.95 12.84
N LEU A 147 3.74 -6.04 12.31
CA LEU A 147 4.86 -5.20 12.71
C LEU A 147 5.47 -4.51 11.49
N GLY A 148 6.00 -3.33 11.70
CA GLY A 148 6.73 -2.62 10.66
C GLY A 148 7.55 -1.46 11.18
N THR A 149 8.28 -0.84 10.27
CA THR A 149 9.17 0.28 10.57
C THR A 149 9.03 1.38 9.52
N SER A 150 9.35 2.61 9.93
CA SER A 150 9.53 3.71 8.99
C SER A 150 10.80 3.53 8.17
N LEU A 151 10.75 3.98 6.92
CA LEU A 151 11.88 3.97 6.00
C LEU A 151 12.53 5.34 5.92
N SER A 152 13.85 5.35 5.90
CA SER A 152 14.66 6.51 5.55
C SER A 152 14.63 6.77 4.04
N ARG A 153 15.07 7.96 3.62
CA ARG A 153 15.17 8.31 2.20
C ARG A 153 15.99 7.32 1.37
N PRO A 154 17.22 6.89 1.75
CA PRO A 154 17.97 5.91 0.98
C PRO A 154 17.23 4.57 0.82
N GLN A 155 16.54 4.11 1.87
CA GLN A 155 15.74 2.88 1.81
C GLN A 155 14.53 3.03 0.89
N ALA A 156 13.81 4.16 0.96
CA ALA A 156 12.68 4.43 0.09
C ALA A 156 13.12 4.53 -1.40
N GLN A 157 14.26 5.14 -1.68
CA GLN A 157 14.84 5.21 -3.02
C GLN A 157 15.20 3.82 -3.55
N ALA A 158 15.87 3.00 -2.75
CA ALA A 158 16.26 1.64 -3.15
C ALA A 158 15.03 0.77 -3.49
N LEU A 159 13.94 0.87 -2.70
CA LEU A 159 12.70 0.12 -2.99
C LEU A 159 11.98 0.65 -4.24
N ASP A 160 11.97 1.96 -4.48
CA ASP A 160 11.38 2.52 -5.70
C ASP A 160 12.19 2.13 -6.95
N GLU A 161 13.52 2.08 -6.85
CA GLU A 161 14.40 1.57 -7.90
C GLU A 161 14.20 0.08 -8.17
N LEU A 162 13.98 -0.73 -7.13
CA LEU A 162 13.64 -2.14 -7.28
C LEU A 162 12.34 -2.33 -8.08
N ILE A 163 11.27 -1.58 -7.79
CA ILE A 163 10.02 -1.64 -8.56
C ILE A 163 10.27 -1.28 -10.03
N THR A 164 11.04 -0.23 -10.28
CA THR A 164 11.40 0.19 -11.64
C THR A 164 12.16 -0.90 -12.38
N TYR A 165 13.10 -1.59 -11.71
CA TYR A 165 13.84 -2.70 -12.26
C TYR A 165 12.94 -3.90 -12.60
N LEU A 166 12.06 -4.31 -11.66
CA LEU A 166 11.14 -5.43 -11.85
C LEU A 166 10.16 -5.18 -13.00
N GLU A 167 9.73 -3.94 -13.20
CA GLU A 167 8.93 -3.57 -14.36
C GLU A 167 9.74 -3.63 -15.65
N ALA A 168 10.96 -3.10 -15.66
CA ALA A 168 11.82 -3.10 -16.85
C ALA A 168 12.21 -4.52 -17.30
N THR A 169 12.28 -5.48 -16.37
CA THR A 169 12.64 -6.88 -16.64
C THR A 169 11.44 -7.80 -16.86
N GLY A 170 10.21 -7.26 -16.76
CA GLY A 170 8.97 -8.00 -17.05
C GLY A 170 8.48 -8.90 -15.91
N GLU A 171 8.97 -8.72 -14.70
CA GLU A 171 8.41 -9.34 -13.49
C GLU A 171 7.14 -8.63 -13.01
N LEU A 172 7.01 -7.33 -13.32
CA LEU A 172 5.80 -6.54 -13.11
C LEU A 172 5.31 -6.01 -14.47
N GLU A 173 4.00 -6.02 -14.68
CA GLU A 173 3.37 -5.49 -15.89
C GLU A 173 2.23 -4.53 -15.58
N ASP A 174 2.06 -3.53 -16.45
CA ASP A 174 0.99 -2.54 -16.32
C ASP A 174 -0.34 -3.12 -16.79
N CYS A 175 -1.30 -3.22 -15.87
CA CYS A 175 -2.65 -3.68 -16.13
C CYS A 175 -3.72 -2.60 -15.85
N THR A 176 -3.32 -1.35 -15.73
CA THR A 176 -4.22 -0.22 -15.43
C THR A 176 -5.42 -0.17 -16.37
N ALA A 177 -5.19 -0.29 -17.68
CA ALA A 177 -6.25 -0.24 -18.67
C ALA A 177 -7.20 -1.44 -18.63
N GLU A 178 -6.76 -2.59 -18.12
CA GLU A 178 -7.58 -3.82 -18.02
C GLU A 178 -8.52 -3.78 -16.82
N VAL A 179 -8.05 -3.22 -15.69
CA VAL A 179 -8.76 -3.24 -14.42
C VAL A 179 -9.60 -1.98 -14.21
N CYS A 180 -9.14 -0.83 -14.71
CA CYS A 180 -9.80 0.46 -14.51
C CYS A 180 -10.82 0.82 -15.61
N LYS A 181 -11.06 -0.06 -16.59
CA LYS A 181 -12.14 0.10 -17.56
C LYS A 181 -13.48 -0.12 -16.87
N VAL A 182 -14.13 0.94 -16.45
CA VAL A 182 -15.55 1.00 -16.08
C VAL A 182 -16.20 2.11 -16.89
#